data_db503517bc31c13db1b2d89e6cc8f6d5
#
_entry.id   db503517bc31c13db1b2d89e6cc8f6d5
#
_cell.length_a   1.000
_cell.length_b   1.000
_cell.length_c   1.000
_cell.angle_alpha   90.00
_cell.angle_beta   90.00
_cell.angle_gamma   90.00
#
_symmetry.space_group_name_H-M   'P 1'
#
loop_
_entity.id
_entity.type
_entity.pdbx_description
1 polymer ?
#
loop_
_entity_poly.entity_id
_entity_poly.type
_entity_poly.pdbx_seq_one_letter_code
_entity_poly.pdbx_strand_id
1 'polypeptide(L)'
;MSRCNAMLIAAAPLPRFGLPARSGLPSRAVIAVCLVLPASSVAVRAETLSNALSKAYFNNPNLNAQRASTRAADENIPIANSGYMPHVTASGDLGAEYEQSRSPVGSTGAGGAGSSSLGGSSIGRTGTTGTTGTTGTTGFPGTTGTTGTGFPGTTGTSTLASAVAAPSGSTGTTGTTGTTGRSTGSGLTSSGTTVPRGAGITVSQTLFDGLRTTNNIKSAESNIFASRENLRNVEQSVLQSGAQNYMDVLRDTAILDLRNSNIKVLDEQLRQTQDRFKVGEVTRTDVAQAEASLAGARADYFAAQSQLQNSIASYRQVIGEQPTRLEPARPLDRGIPPSLENAIAVSQVEHPSVQAALHAVDVSELQVKIAEGALYPTLSLNGSAQQRYDLSNVGGSSAFVGSIIGSLSVPIYEGGASYAQIRQAKEQLGIAEFQADVSRDNVRAAVISSWGLLVSSKAAVQADQAQVNAAGIALNGTREEARVGQRTTLDVLNAQQTLLNARVQLVGAQRDRVVATYAILASCGRLSASLLRLQLQPYNPAVHFDQVKDKWFGLRTPDGR
;
A
#
# COMPACT_ATOMS: atom_id res chain seq x y z
N MET A 1 40.25 -48.23 -7.25
CA MET A 1 40.76 -48.01 -5.90
C MET A 1 39.69 -47.22 -5.19
N SER A 2 38.77 -47.96 -4.52
CA SER A 2 38.71 -48.23 -3.08
C SER A 2 38.43 -46.98 -2.28
N ARG A 3 37.34 -46.76 -1.58
CA ARG A 3 36.53 -47.61 -0.69
C ARG A 3 35.14 -47.02 -0.42
N CYS A 4 34.15 -47.90 -0.42
CA CYS A 4 32.88 -47.78 0.30
C CYS A 4 33.12 -47.60 1.81
N ASN A 5 32.25 -46.88 2.49
CA ASN A 5 31.82 -47.24 3.85
C ASN A 5 30.36 -46.79 4.07
N ALA A 6 29.52 -47.76 4.18
CA ALA A 6 28.18 -47.72 4.74
C ALA A 6 28.29 -47.91 6.28
N MET A 7 27.48 -47.19 7.06
CA MET A 7 27.21 -47.50 8.47
C MET A 7 25.88 -46.87 8.86
N LEU A 8 24.85 -47.62 8.79
CA LEU A 8 24.12 -48.36 9.85
C LEU A 8 23.44 -47.50 10.91
N ILE A 9 22.15 -47.65 10.83
CA ILE A 9 21.06 -47.31 11.75
C ILE A 9 21.33 -47.88 13.15
N ALA A 10 21.12 -47.10 14.22
CA ALA A 10 20.81 -47.60 15.55
C ALA A 10 19.73 -46.74 16.20
N ALA A 11 18.56 -47.30 16.30
CA ALA A 11 17.46 -46.90 17.17
C ALA A 11 17.70 -47.49 18.57
N ALA A 12 17.42 -46.76 19.63
CA ALA A 12 17.13 -47.29 20.98
C ALA A 12 16.60 -46.18 21.90
N PRO A 13 15.99 -46.54 23.06
CA PRO A 13 14.56 -46.33 23.26
C PRO A 13 14.27 -45.42 24.46
N LEU A 14 12.98 -45.01 24.57
CA LEU A 14 12.38 -44.32 25.72
C LEU A 14 12.47 -45.12 27.03
N PRO A 15 12.61 -44.50 28.19
CA PRO A 15 12.17 -45.14 29.43
C PRO A 15 10.86 -44.54 29.96
N ARG A 16 10.09 -45.46 30.46
CA ARG A 16 8.79 -45.36 31.09
C ARG A 16 8.87 -44.81 32.54
N PHE A 17 7.85 -44.10 32.91
CA PHE A 17 7.20 -43.94 34.22
C PHE A 17 7.68 -44.72 35.42
N GLY A 18 7.79 -43.99 36.54
CA GLY A 18 7.76 -44.54 37.90
C GLY A 18 7.37 -43.48 38.91
N LEU A 19 6.13 -43.47 39.34
CA LEU A 19 5.67 -42.87 40.61
C LEU A 19 6.02 -43.83 41.74
N PRO A 20 6.38 -43.32 42.92
CA PRO A 20 5.77 -43.87 44.12
C PRO A 20 5.21 -42.80 45.07
N ALA A 21 4.26 -43.31 45.86
CA ALA A 21 3.42 -42.62 46.83
C ALA A 21 4.07 -42.47 48.21
N ARG A 22 3.58 -41.42 48.89
CA ARG A 22 3.36 -41.29 50.35
C ARG A 22 4.47 -41.58 51.36
N SER A 23 4.80 -40.54 52.14
CA SER A 23 4.47 -40.49 53.61
C SER A 23 5.27 -39.38 54.32
N GLY A 24 4.63 -38.69 55.25
CA GLY A 24 5.27 -38.07 56.40
C GLY A 24 5.35 -36.54 56.47
N LEU A 25 4.33 -35.92 57.06
CA LEU A 25 4.48 -34.64 57.75
C LEU A 25 5.36 -34.82 59.01
N PRO A 26 6.23 -33.83 59.38
CA PRO A 26 5.78 -32.99 60.48
C PRO A 26 6.08 -31.46 60.31
N SER A 27 5.16 -30.76 60.86
CA SER A 27 5.01 -29.40 61.36
C SER A 27 6.23 -28.51 61.59
N ARG A 28 5.99 -27.20 61.26
CA ARG A 28 6.47 -25.95 61.84
C ARG A 28 7.85 -25.44 61.47
N ALA A 29 7.81 -24.44 60.56
CA ALA A 29 8.43 -23.13 60.77
C ALA A 29 7.97 -22.17 59.65
N VAL A 30 6.99 -21.30 59.97
CA VAL A 30 6.60 -20.15 59.13
C VAL A 30 7.71 -19.10 59.31
N ILE A 31 8.66 -19.06 58.38
CA ILE A 31 9.54 -17.90 58.22
C ILE A 31 8.84 -17.03 57.16
N ALA A 32 8.15 -15.99 57.64
CA ALA A 32 7.65 -14.91 56.80
C ALA A 32 8.87 -14.11 56.25
N VAL A 33 9.36 -14.51 55.09
CA VAL A 33 10.25 -13.65 54.29
C VAL A 33 9.39 -12.56 53.70
N CYS A 34 9.32 -11.41 54.38
CA CYS A 34 8.87 -10.16 53.77
C CYS A 34 9.80 -9.83 52.60
N LEU A 35 9.41 -10.24 51.40
CA LEU A 35 10.02 -9.75 50.16
C LEU A 35 9.61 -8.28 50.03
N VAL A 36 10.44 -7.39 50.58
CA VAL A 36 10.39 -5.96 50.27
C VAL A 36 10.81 -5.86 48.81
N LEU A 37 9.85 -5.94 47.90
CA LEU A 37 10.00 -5.48 46.53
C LEU A 37 10.30 -3.98 46.61
N PRO A 38 11.47 -3.51 46.13
CA PRO A 38 11.64 -2.09 45.95
C PRO A 38 10.58 -1.69 44.94
N ALA A 39 9.59 -0.90 45.34
CA ALA A 39 8.77 -0.14 44.47
C ALA A 39 9.70 0.82 43.72
N SER A 40 10.30 0.32 42.63
CA SER A 40 10.92 1.16 41.64
C SER A 40 9.80 2.06 41.14
N SER A 41 9.71 3.26 41.71
CA SER A 41 8.97 4.34 41.14
C SER A 41 9.57 4.53 39.75
N VAL A 42 8.95 3.91 38.74
CA VAL A 42 9.22 4.26 37.34
C VAL A 42 8.84 5.73 37.25
N ALA A 43 9.84 6.58 37.38
CA ALA A 43 9.67 7.99 37.12
C ALA A 43 9.13 8.06 35.70
N VAL A 44 7.85 8.39 35.56
CA VAL A 44 7.20 8.61 34.28
C VAL A 44 7.96 9.77 33.64
N ARG A 45 9.00 9.42 32.86
CA ARG A 45 9.73 10.40 32.07
C ARG A 45 8.74 11.00 31.08
N ALA A 46 8.71 12.33 31.02
CA ALA A 46 7.94 13.01 30.00
C ALA A 46 8.35 12.48 28.62
N GLU A 47 7.37 12.22 27.79
CA GLU A 47 7.57 11.68 26.45
C GLU A 47 8.08 12.79 25.53
N THR A 48 9.26 12.58 24.94
CA THR A 48 9.85 13.52 23.98
C THR A 48 9.27 13.30 22.58
N LEU A 49 9.30 14.34 21.74
CA LEU A 49 8.87 14.23 20.34
C LEU A 49 9.66 13.14 19.59
N SER A 50 10.97 13.01 19.82
CA SER A 50 11.78 11.96 19.19
C SER A 50 11.32 10.55 19.57
N ASN A 51 10.93 10.34 20.83
CA ASN A 51 10.40 9.05 21.27
C ASN A 51 9.03 8.75 20.66
N ALA A 52 8.13 9.74 20.62
CA ALA A 52 6.83 9.61 19.96
C ALA A 52 6.97 9.29 18.46
N LEU A 53 7.90 9.96 17.75
CA LEU A 53 8.19 9.68 16.35
C LEU A 53 8.81 8.29 16.15
N SER A 54 9.63 7.80 17.08
CA SER A 54 10.15 6.44 17.04
C SER A 54 9.03 5.41 17.17
N LYS A 55 8.06 5.63 18.07
CA LYS A 55 6.86 4.78 18.19
C LYS A 55 6.01 4.83 16.92
N ALA A 56 5.76 6.01 16.34
CA ALA A 56 5.06 6.16 15.07
C ALA A 56 5.74 5.36 13.95
N TYR A 57 7.06 5.40 13.87
CA TYR A 57 7.83 4.68 12.87
C TYR A 57 7.65 3.15 12.96
N PHE A 58 7.51 2.57 14.16
CA PHE A 58 7.31 1.13 14.34
C PHE A 58 5.85 0.71 14.28
N ASN A 59 4.97 1.48 14.90
CA ASN A 59 3.59 1.06 15.15
C ASN A 59 2.62 1.50 14.07
N ASN A 60 2.98 2.47 13.20
CA ASN A 60 2.05 3.01 12.22
C ASN A 60 1.65 1.97 11.17
N PRO A 61 0.34 1.63 11.05
CA PRO A 61 -0.12 0.61 10.11
C PRO A 61 0.15 0.97 8.65
N ASN A 62 0.06 2.26 8.27
CA ASN A 62 0.29 2.69 6.89
C ASN A 62 1.74 2.48 6.46
N LEU A 63 2.71 2.80 7.34
CA LEU A 63 4.12 2.56 7.07
C LEU A 63 4.43 1.06 6.98
N ASN A 64 3.83 0.25 7.87
CA ASN A 64 4.00 -1.20 7.85
C ASN A 64 3.35 -1.83 6.61
N ALA A 65 2.20 -1.32 6.16
CA ALA A 65 1.57 -1.74 4.91
C ALA A 65 2.47 -1.41 3.69
N GLN A 66 3.07 -0.22 3.66
CA GLN A 66 3.98 0.16 2.59
C GLN A 66 5.28 -0.66 2.60
N ARG A 67 5.82 -1.00 3.78
CA ARG A 67 6.95 -1.96 3.90
C ARG A 67 6.58 -3.33 3.33
N ALA A 68 5.37 -3.82 3.59
CA ALA A 68 4.88 -5.06 3.01
C ALA A 68 4.71 -4.96 1.49
N SER A 69 4.20 -3.82 0.98
CA SER A 69 4.09 -3.54 -0.45
C SER A 69 5.47 -3.54 -1.14
N THR A 70 6.49 -2.93 -0.52
CA THR A 70 7.86 -2.95 -1.05
C THR A 70 8.42 -4.37 -1.08
N ARG A 71 8.17 -5.19 -0.03
CA ARG A 71 8.57 -6.61 -0.06
C ARG A 71 7.84 -7.40 -1.14
N ALA A 72 6.56 -7.12 -1.38
CA ALA A 72 5.82 -7.73 -2.48
C ALA A 72 6.38 -7.32 -3.86
N ALA A 73 6.85 -6.07 -3.99
CA ALA A 73 7.51 -5.61 -5.21
C ALA A 73 8.85 -6.31 -5.45
N ASP A 74 9.62 -6.63 -4.39
CA ASP A 74 10.88 -7.37 -4.50
C ASP A 74 10.68 -8.76 -5.14
N GLU A 75 9.52 -9.40 -4.94
CA GLU A 75 9.20 -10.71 -5.54
C GLU A 75 8.95 -10.64 -7.07
N ASN A 76 8.86 -9.45 -7.64
CA ASN A 76 8.76 -9.32 -9.10
C ASN A 76 10.06 -9.71 -9.83
N ILE A 77 11.22 -9.68 -9.16
CA ILE A 77 12.50 -10.14 -9.76
C ILE A 77 12.52 -11.63 -10.01
N PRO A 78 12.26 -12.53 -9.01
CA PRO A 78 12.14 -13.95 -9.29
C PRO A 78 11.08 -14.28 -10.34
N ILE A 79 9.94 -13.54 -10.32
CA ILE A 79 8.89 -13.71 -11.34
C ILE A 79 9.42 -13.34 -12.73
N ALA A 80 10.13 -12.22 -12.88
CA ALA A 80 10.71 -11.83 -14.15
C ALA A 80 11.82 -12.81 -14.61
N ASN A 81 12.67 -13.26 -13.67
CA ASN A 81 13.71 -14.26 -13.93
C ASN A 81 13.16 -15.60 -14.39
N SER A 82 11.94 -15.97 -13.96
CA SER A 82 11.29 -17.23 -14.36
C SER A 82 11.08 -17.34 -15.87
N GLY A 83 11.07 -16.22 -16.61
CA GLY A 83 11.01 -16.21 -18.07
C GLY A 83 12.17 -16.94 -18.77
N TYR A 84 13.32 -17.07 -18.11
CA TYR A 84 14.46 -17.86 -18.60
C TYR A 84 14.49 -19.30 -18.08
N MET A 85 13.66 -19.62 -17.08
CA MET A 85 13.65 -20.95 -16.47
C MET A 85 12.80 -21.93 -17.26
N PRO A 86 13.14 -23.23 -17.26
CA PRO A 86 12.30 -24.24 -17.87
C PRO A 86 10.98 -24.41 -17.11
N HIS A 87 9.88 -24.42 -17.84
CA HIS A 87 8.55 -24.70 -17.31
C HIS A 87 8.24 -26.17 -17.49
N VAL A 88 8.02 -26.88 -16.40
CA VAL A 88 7.68 -28.33 -16.39
C VAL A 88 6.23 -28.46 -15.96
N THR A 89 5.41 -29.08 -16.84
CA THR A 89 4.01 -29.35 -16.55
C THR A 89 3.73 -30.86 -16.70
N ALA A 90 3.00 -31.42 -15.75
CA ALA A 90 2.46 -32.79 -15.85
C ALA A 90 0.96 -32.67 -16.17
N SER A 91 0.50 -33.42 -17.17
CA SER A 91 -0.90 -33.47 -17.57
C SER A 91 -1.41 -34.90 -17.57
N GLY A 92 -2.67 -35.07 -17.22
CA GLY A 92 -3.39 -36.35 -17.35
C GLY A 92 -4.75 -36.07 -17.98
N ASP A 93 -5.10 -36.91 -18.97
CA ASP A 93 -6.36 -36.83 -19.69
C ASP A 93 -7.13 -38.15 -19.59
N LEU A 94 -8.42 -38.05 -19.39
CA LEU A 94 -9.37 -39.14 -19.43
C LEU A 94 -10.64 -38.67 -20.12
N GLY A 95 -11.02 -39.27 -21.22
CA GLY A 95 -12.19 -38.86 -21.99
C GLY A 95 -12.93 -40.03 -22.59
N ALA A 96 -14.11 -39.82 -23.12
CA ALA A 96 -14.81 -40.75 -24.00
C ALA A 96 -15.01 -40.02 -25.34
N GLU A 97 -14.54 -40.64 -26.41
CA GLU A 97 -14.60 -40.08 -27.75
C GLU A 97 -15.38 -41.07 -28.63
N TYR A 98 -16.38 -40.56 -29.35
CA TYR A 98 -17.09 -41.31 -30.37
C TYR A 98 -16.61 -40.84 -31.74
N GLU A 99 -15.90 -41.74 -32.45
CA GLU A 99 -15.41 -41.46 -33.79
C GLU A 99 -16.22 -42.25 -34.81
N GLN A 100 -16.73 -41.57 -35.82
CA GLN A 100 -17.31 -42.18 -36.98
C GLN A 100 -16.51 -41.79 -38.22
N SER A 101 -15.68 -42.70 -38.70
CA SER A 101 -14.90 -42.50 -39.92
C SER A 101 -15.56 -43.18 -41.10
N ARG A 102 -15.72 -42.48 -42.21
CA ARG A 102 -16.24 -43.02 -43.46
C ARG A 102 -15.16 -42.86 -44.54
N SER A 103 -14.52 -43.95 -44.86
CA SER A 103 -13.54 -44.00 -45.94
C SER A 103 -14.23 -44.42 -47.24
N PRO A 104 -14.23 -43.57 -48.28
CA PRO A 104 -14.66 -44.03 -49.60
C PRO A 104 -13.67 -45.07 -50.10
N VAL A 105 -14.19 -46.26 -50.44
CA VAL A 105 -13.38 -47.29 -51.11
C VAL A 105 -13.10 -46.78 -52.52
N GLY A 106 -11.86 -46.34 -52.73
CA GLY A 106 -11.38 -46.00 -54.06
C GLY A 106 -11.30 -47.28 -54.90
N SER A 107 -11.87 -47.24 -56.13
CA SER A 107 -11.74 -48.34 -57.10
C SER A 107 -10.26 -48.60 -57.37
N THR A 108 -9.77 -49.76 -57.00
CA THR A 108 -8.44 -50.22 -57.36
C THR A 108 -8.37 -50.48 -58.85
N GLY A 109 -7.92 -49.50 -59.61
CA GLY A 109 -7.33 -49.73 -60.93
C GLY A 109 -5.94 -50.31 -60.73
N ALA A 110 -5.72 -51.48 -61.32
CA ALA A 110 -4.46 -52.21 -61.30
C ALA A 110 -3.30 -51.39 -61.92
N GLY A 111 -2.16 -51.37 -61.25
CA GLY A 111 -0.90 -51.00 -61.88
C GLY A 111 0.07 -50.24 -60.99
N GLY A 112 1.10 -50.95 -60.45
CA GLY A 112 2.47 -50.45 -60.36
C GLY A 112 2.89 -49.75 -59.10
N ALA A 113 3.74 -50.46 -58.38
CA ALA A 113 4.92 -49.98 -57.68
C ALA A 113 4.83 -48.82 -56.66
N GLY A 114 4.98 -49.16 -55.41
CA GLY A 114 5.83 -48.56 -54.38
C GLY A 114 5.83 -47.03 -54.22
N SER A 115 5.07 -46.52 -53.24
CA SER A 115 5.54 -45.39 -52.46
C SER A 115 4.87 -45.41 -51.08
N SER A 116 5.66 -45.55 -50.07
CA SER A 116 5.28 -45.40 -48.68
C SER A 116 4.80 -43.97 -48.43
N SER A 117 3.49 -43.77 -48.30
CA SER A 117 2.96 -42.49 -47.82
C SER A 117 3.05 -42.46 -46.30
N LEU A 118 3.89 -41.60 -45.84
CA LEU A 118 3.94 -41.14 -44.45
C LEU A 118 2.58 -40.47 -44.13
N GLY A 119 1.88 -41.06 -43.17
CA GLY A 119 0.62 -40.56 -42.69
C GLY A 119 0.81 -39.15 -42.09
N GLY A 120 0.15 -38.19 -42.70
CA GLY A 120 0.05 -36.84 -42.17
C GLY A 120 -0.79 -36.84 -40.89
N SER A 121 -0.15 -36.59 -39.79
CA SER A 121 -0.84 -36.28 -38.54
C SER A 121 -1.56 -34.94 -38.69
N SER A 122 -2.88 -35.01 -38.67
CA SER A 122 -3.69 -33.80 -38.49
C SER A 122 -3.41 -33.23 -37.10
N ILE A 123 -2.68 -32.12 -37.08
CA ILE A 123 -2.45 -31.33 -35.87
C ILE A 123 -3.79 -30.73 -35.45
N GLY A 124 -4.33 -31.26 -34.35
CA GLY A 124 -5.47 -30.67 -33.67
C GLY A 124 -5.11 -29.25 -33.24
N ARG A 125 -5.84 -28.33 -33.75
CA ARG A 125 -5.78 -26.90 -33.39
C ARG A 125 -6.29 -26.77 -31.97
N THR A 126 -5.41 -26.80 -30.98
CA THR A 126 -5.71 -26.36 -29.63
C THR A 126 -5.87 -24.84 -29.68
N GLY A 127 -7.11 -24.40 -29.51
CA GLY A 127 -7.41 -22.99 -29.32
C GLY A 127 -6.76 -22.50 -28.04
N THR A 128 -5.79 -21.62 -28.20
CA THR A 128 -5.20 -20.88 -27.08
C THR A 128 -6.27 -19.87 -26.61
N THR A 129 -6.91 -20.17 -25.50
CA THR A 129 -7.67 -19.16 -24.77
C THR A 129 -6.69 -18.12 -24.28
N GLY A 130 -6.77 -16.93 -24.89
CA GLY A 130 -6.01 -15.77 -24.45
C GLY A 130 -6.42 -15.41 -23.03
N THR A 131 -5.47 -15.46 -22.13
CA THR A 131 -5.59 -14.90 -20.79
C THR A 131 -5.58 -13.38 -20.95
N THR A 132 -6.73 -12.77 -20.78
CA THR A 132 -6.87 -11.32 -20.64
C THR A 132 -6.08 -10.87 -19.43
N GLY A 133 -5.00 -10.17 -19.66
CA GLY A 133 -4.25 -9.45 -18.63
C GLY A 133 -5.14 -8.40 -17.99
N THR A 134 -5.44 -8.58 -16.73
CA THR A 134 -6.09 -7.56 -15.90
C THR A 134 -5.06 -6.47 -15.62
N THR A 135 -5.14 -5.37 -16.34
CA THR A 135 -4.45 -4.13 -15.99
C THR A 135 -5.06 -3.60 -14.69
N GLY A 136 -4.37 -3.80 -13.60
CA GLY A 136 -4.67 -3.13 -12.33
C GLY A 136 -4.42 -1.64 -12.46
N THR A 137 -5.47 -0.87 -12.68
CA THR A 137 -5.45 0.57 -12.54
C THR A 137 -5.44 0.90 -11.05
N THR A 138 -4.29 1.21 -10.50
CA THR A 138 -4.18 1.85 -9.19
C THR A 138 -4.64 3.29 -9.34
N GLY A 139 -5.91 3.53 -9.02
CA GLY A 139 -6.45 4.86 -8.86
C GLY A 139 -5.83 5.51 -7.62
N PHE A 140 -5.17 6.64 -7.79
CA PHE A 140 -4.79 7.53 -6.71
C PHE A 140 -6.04 8.18 -6.11
N PRO A 141 -6.14 8.32 -4.78
CA PRO A 141 -7.18 9.12 -4.17
C PRO A 141 -6.86 10.60 -4.37
N GLY A 142 -7.63 11.25 -5.20
CA GLY A 142 -7.67 12.70 -5.30
C GLY A 142 -8.33 13.27 -4.06
N THR A 143 -7.66 14.24 -3.48
CA THR A 143 -8.09 15.06 -2.34
C THR A 143 -9.23 15.99 -2.73
N THR A 144 -10.25 16.00 -1.85
CA THR A 144 -11.11 17.13 -1.44
C THR A 144 -11.68 18.10 -2.48
N GLY A 145 -12.98 18.03 -2.63
CA GLY A 145 -13.82 19.10 -3.16
C GLY A 145 -15.17 19.11 -2.47
N THR A 146 -15.32 19.99 -1.54
CA THR A 146 -16.42 20.80 -0.99
C THR A 146 -17.85 20.54 -1.49
N THR A 147 -18.72 20.23 -0.50
CA THR A 147 -20.14 20.60 -0.33
C THR A 147 -21.07 20.73 -1.53
N GLY A 148 -22.11 19.86 -1.51
CA GLY A 148 -23.35 20.05 -2.27
C GLY A 148 -24.45 19.15 -1.75
N THR A 149 -25.39 19.75 -1.04
CA THR A 149 -26.63 19.20 -0.50
C THR A 149 -27.59 18.73 -1.61
N GLY A 150 -28.23 17.58 -1.45
CA GLY A 150 -29.37 17.22 -2.31
C GLY A 150 -29.86 15.78 -2.06
N PHE A 151 -31.00 15.64 -1.44
CA PHE A 151 -31.79 14.44 -1.15
C PHE A 151 -32.56 13.89 -2.37
N PRO A 152 -33.43 12.85 -2.25
CA PRO A 152 -33.14 11.44 -2.57
C PRO A 152 -34.05 10.94 -3.71
N GLY A 153 -33.79 9.78 -4.26
CA GLY A 153 -34.76 9.21 -5.17
C GLY A 153 -34.39 7.87 -5.78
N THR A 154 -35.12 6.87 -5.34
CA THR A 154 -35.66 5.70 -6.02
C THR A 154 -34.72 4.56 -6.46
N THR A 155 -34.90 3.47 -5.75
CA THR A 155 -34.78 2.05 -6.12
C THR A 155 -35.09 1.74 -7.58
N GLY A 156 -34.11 1.14 -8.27
CA GLY A 156 -34.30 0.49 -9.55
C GLY A 156 -33.62 -0.88 -9.56
N THR A 157 -34.35 -1.90 -9.21
CA THR A 157 -34.01 -3.32 -9.37
C THR A 157 -34.03 -3.65 -10.86
N SER A 158 -32.89 -3.89 -11.49
CA SER A 158 -32.82 -4.49 -12.81
C SER A 158 -32.33 -5.93 -12.71
N THR A 159 -33.30 -6.82 -12.76
CA THR A 159 -33.12 -8.25 -13.00
C THR A 159 -32.63 -8.46 -14.44
N LEU A 160 -31.42 -8.96 -14.61
CA LEU A 160 -30.94 -9.48 -15.89
C LEU A 160 -31.51 -10.87 -16.11
N ALA A 161 -32.51 -10.95 -16.98
CA ALA A 161 -33.00 -12.20 -17.51
C ALA A 161 -32.04 -12.73 -18.59
N SER A 162 -31.45 -13.90 -18.34
CA SER A 162 -30.72 -14.66 -19.34
C SER A 162 -31.67 -15.25 -20.37
N ALA A 163 -31.64 -14.74 -21.60
CA ALA A 163 -32.34 -15.34 -22.71
C ALA A 163 -31.51 -16.50 -23.27
N VAL A 164 -31.99 -17.72 -23.04
CA VAL A 164 -31.55 -18.91 -23.74
C VAL A 164 -32.21 -18.91 -25.14
N ALA A 165 -31.40 -18.76 -26.18
CA ALA A 165 -31.87 -18.92 -27.55
C ALA A 165 -31.86 -20.41 -27.93
N ALA A 166 -33.04 -20.97 -28.18
CA ALA A 166 -33.20 -22.29 -28.78
C ALA A 166 -33.00 -22.21 -30.30
N PRO A 167 -32.42 -23.23 -30.95
CA PRO A 167 -32.31 -23.25 -32.38
C PRO A 167 -33.64 -23.69 -32.99
N SER A 168 -34.19 -22.81 -33.81
CA SER A 168 -35.36 -23.09 -34.62
C SER A 168 -35.03 -24.07 -35.76
N GLY A 169 -35.68 -25.22 -35.73
CA GLY A 169 -35.69 -26.18 -36.83
C GLY A 169 -36.41 -25.63 -38.04
N SER A 170 -35.79 -25.74 -39.21
CA SER A 170 -36.40 -25.50 -40.49
C SER A 170 -36.75 -26.85 -41.15
N THR A 171 -38.03 -27.18 -41.18
CA THR A 171 -38.62 -28.22 -42.03
C THR A 171 -38.71 -27.68 -43.45
N GLY A 172 -38.01 -28.30 -44.37
CA GLY A 172 -38.14 -28.10 -45.81
C GLY A 172 -38.51 -29.38 -46.52
N THR A 173 -39.63 -29.40 -47.09
CA THR A 173 -40.41 -30.46 -47.74
C THR A 173 -39.96 -30.72 -49.18
N THR A 174 -39.91 -32.00 -49.51
CA THR A 174 -40.25 -32.66 -50.81
C THR A 174 -39.77 -32.10 -52.16
N GLY A 175 -39.19 -33.00 -52.92
CA GLY A 175 -39.24 -32.91 -54.36
C GLY A 175 -38.35 -33.87 -55.14
N THR A 176 -38.92 -34.97 -55.58
CA THR A 176 -38.85 -35.57 -56.89
C THR A 176 -37.70 -36.45 -57.31
N THR A 177 -38.05 -37.73 -57.39
CA THR A 177 -37.62 -38.82 -58.28
C THR A 177 -36.65 -38.48 -59.41
N GLY A 178 -35.48 -39.12 -59.35
CA GLY A 178 -34.56 -39.32 -60.46
C GLY A 178 -33.93 -40.69 -60.38
N THR A 179 -34.29 -41.54 -61.24
CA THR A 179 -34.01 -42.98 -61.37
C THR A 179 -32.58 -43.22 -61.83
N THR A 180 -32.02 -44.34 -61.28
CA THR A 180 -30.98 -45.21 -61.86
C THR A 180 -29.52 -44.75 -61.84
N GLY A 181 -28.80 -45.41 -61.00
CA GLY A 181 -27.36 -45.53 -60.99
C GLY A 181 -26.87 -46.35 -59.80
N ARG A 182 -27.09 -47.64 -59.86
CA ARG A 182 -26.66 -48.65 -58.87
C ARG A 182 -25.14 -48.77 -58.96
N SER A 183 -24.41 -48.05 -58.16
CA SER A 183 -23.06 -48.41 -57.80
C SER A 183 -23.01 -48.68 -56.29
N THR A 184 -23.05 -49.94 -55.93
CA THR A 184 -22.80 -50.45 -54.57
C THR A 184 -21.34 -50.24 -54.25
N GLY A 185 -20.95 -49.04 -53.88
CA GLY A 185 -19.70 -48.79 -53.19
C GLY A 185 -19.95 -48.90 -51.68
N SER A 186 -19.77 -50.09 -51.14
CA SER A 186 -19.80 -50.29 -49.70
C SER A 186 -18.63 -49.54 -49.06
N GLY A 187 -18.83 -48.27 -48.73
CA GLY A 187 -17.90 -47.54 -47.90
C GLY A 187 -17.84 -48.19 -46.54
N LEU A 188 -16.67 -48.61 -46.15
CA LEU A 188 -16.46 -49.12 -44.79
C LEU A 188 -16.67 -47.98 -43.80
N THR A 189 -17.81 -48.01 -43.13
CA THR A 189 -18.08 -47.12 -42.02
C THR A 189 -17.56 -47.80 -40.76
N SER A 190 -16.50 -47.27 -40.16
CA SER A 190 -16.03 -47.68 -38.86
C SER A 190 -16.56 -46.67 -37.86
N SER A 191 -17.30 -47.15 -36.87
CA SER A 191 -17.74 -46.34 -35.75
C SER A 191 -17.34 -47.07 -34.47
N GLY A 192 -16.76 -46.33 -33.55
CA GLY A 192 -16.36 -46.90 -32.27
C GLY A 192 -16.34 -45.80 -31.19
N THR A 193 -16.60 -46.22 -29.97
CA THR A 193 -16.40 -45.40 -28.80
C THR A 193 -15.04 -45.80 -28.19
N THR A 194 -14.15 -44.85 -28.08
CA THR A 194 -12.86 -45.03 -27.42
C THR A 194 -12.88 -44.26 -26.08
N VAL A 195 -12.13 -44.78 -25.12
CA VAL A 195 -11.91 -44.10 -23.83
C VAL A 195 -10.42 -43.74 -23.74
N PRO A 196 -10.00 -42.69 -24.49
CA PRO A 196 -8.62 -42.28 -24.45
C PRO A 196 -8.25 -41.82 -23.03
N ARG A 197 -7.13 -42.32 -22.58
CA ARG A 197 -6.53 -41.94 -21.30
C ARG A 197 -5.04 -41.79 -21.51
N GLY A 198 -4.49 -40.73 -20.88
CA GLY A 198 -3.06 -40.48 -21.02
C GLY A 198 -2.47 -39.74 -19.83
N ALA A 199 -1.18 -39.85 -19.72
CA ALA A 199 -0.41 -38.99 -18.82
C ALA A 199 0.86 -38.55 -19.56
N GLY A 200 1.25 -37.32 -19.33
CA GLY A 200 2.43 -36.74 -19.97
C GLY A 200 3.13 -35.69 -19.14
N ILE A 201 4.38 -35.49 -19.45
CA ILE A 201 5.19 -34.41 -18.95
C ILE A 201 5.64 -33.56 -20.14
N THR A 202 5.48 -32.26 -20.05
CA THR A 202 6.00 -31.30 -21.02
C THR A 202 6.95 -30.36 -20.34
N VAL A 203 8.07 -30.06 -20.99
CA VAL A 203 9.10 -29.11 -20.56
C VAL A 203 9.21 -28.10 -21.67
N SER A 204 9.02 -26.82 -21.37
CA SER A 204 9.20 -25.71 -22.32
C SER A 204 10.20 -24.73 -21.76
N GLN A 205 11.14 -24.28 -22.59
CA GLN A 205 12.11 -23.26 -22.23
C GLN A 205 12.29 -22.29 -23.40
N THR A 206 12.17 -21.02 -23.10
CA THR A 206 12.49 -19.93 -24.04
C THR A 206 14.00 -19.72 -24.02
N LEU A 207 14.66 -19.88 -25.18
CA LEU A 207 16.07 -19.66 -25.33
C LEU A 207 16.39 -18.23 -25.80
N PHE A 208 15.50 -17.66 -26.61
CA PHE A 208 15.59 -16.31 -27.08
C PHE A 208 14.19 -15.74 -27.39
N ASP A 209 13.91 -14.54 -26.92
CA ASP A 209 12.59 -13.89 -27.03
C ASP A 209 12.66 -12.44 -27.53
N GLY A 210 13.72 -12.07 -28.25
CA GLY A 210 13.92 -10.70 -28.68
C GLY A 210 14.29 -9.76 -27.52
N LEU A 211 14.98 -10.25 -26.49
CA LEU A 211 15.39 -9.52 -25.28
C LEU A 211 14.21 -9.03 -24.38
N ARG A 212 13.01 -9.55 -24.60
CA ARG A 212 11.83 -9.19 -23.81
C ARG A 212 12.01 -9.57 -22.34
N THR A 213 12.46 -10.79 -22.04
CA THR A 213 12.70 -11.24 -20.65
C THR A 213 13.80 -10.38 -20.00
N THR A 214 14.89 -10.04 -20.70
CA THR A 214 15.94 -9.16 -20.15
C THR A 214 15.39 -7.77 -19.79
N ASN A 215 14.56 -7.20 -20.67
CA ASN A 215 13.95 -5.88 -20.42
C ASN A 215 12.86 -5.96 -19.35
N ASN A 216 12.13 -7.08 -19.23
CA ASN A 216 11.19 -7.31 -18.13
C ASN A 216 11.89 -7.34 -16.76
N ILE A 217 13.07 -7.97 -16.67
CA ILE A 217 13.87 -8.00 -15.44
C ILE A 217 14.28 -6.57 -15.06
N LYS A 218 14.82 -5.79 -16.00
CA LYS A 218 15.21 -4.39 -15.77
C LYS A 218 14.01 -3.53 -15.38
N SER A 219 12.85 -3.76 -16.01
CA SER A 219 11.60 -3.07 -15.68
C SER A 219 11.14 -3.41 -14.26
N ALA A 220 11.27 -4.67 -13.84
CA ALA A 220 10.99 -5.09 -12.46
C ALA A 220 11.94 -4.41 -11.46
N GLU A 221 13.26 -4.31 -11.79
CA GLU A 221 14.25 -3.59 -10.96
C GLU A 221 13.89 -2.11 -10.80
N SER A 222 13.58 -1.41 -11.90
CA SER A 222 13.16 0.00 -11.85
C SER A 222 11.87 0.19 -11.04
N ASN A 223 10.91 -0.74 -11.15
CA ASN A 223 9.69 -0.72 -10.36
C ASN A 223 9.95 -0.92 -8.85
N ILE A 224 10.93 -1.74 -8.48
CA ILE A 224 11.37 -1.89 -7.08
C ILE A 224 11.98 -0.59 -6.57
N PHE A 225 12.82 0.11 -7.36
CA PHE A 225 13.34 1.41 -6.98
C PHE A 225 12.22 2.44 -6.78
N ALA A 226 11.25 2.49 -7.69
CA ALA A 226 10.05 3.32 -7.52
C ALA A 226 9.29 2.99 -6.22
N SER A 227 9.12 1.71 -5.90
CA SER A 227 8.46 1.26 -4.67
C SER A 227 9.24 1.66 -3.40
N ARG A 228 10.56 1.63 -3.43
CA ARG A 228 11.41 2.09 -2.33
C ARG A 228 11.31 3.60 -2.12
N GLU A 229 11.26 4.38 -3.19
CA GLU A 229 11.05 5.83 -3.08
C GLU A 229 9.64 6.16 -2.57
N ASN A 230 8.63 5.40 -2.97
CA ASN A 230 7.29 5.50 -2.39
C ASN A 230 7.29 5.17 -0.88
N LEU A 231 8.06 4.19 -0.43
CA LEU A 231 8.23 3.91 0.99
C LEU A 231 8.85 5.10 1.74
N ARG A 232 9.87 5.75 1.17
CA ARG A 232 10.46 6.97 1.74
C ARG A 232 9.45 8.12 1.82
N ASN A 233 8.60 8.27 0.81
CA ASN A 233 7.53 9.27 0.81
C ASN A 233 6.51 9.03 1.93
N VAL A 234 6.08 7.77 2.13
CA VAL A 234 5.19 7.40 3.23
C VAL A 234 5.86 7.58 4.59
N GLU A 235 7.16 7.26 4.72
CA GLU A 235 7.93 7.52 5.93
C GLU A 235 7.90 9.00 6.30
N GLN A 236 8.17 9.90 5.34
CA GLN A 236 8.12 11.35 5.55
C GLN A 236 6.73 11.82 5.99
N SER A 237 5.70 11.35 5.32
CA SER A 237 4.30 11.68 5.65
C SER A 237 3.93 11.24 7.08
N VAL A 238 4.33 10.03 7.50
CA VAL A 238 4.08 9.51 8.85
C VAL A 238 4.86 10.31 9.90
N LEU A 239 6.12 10.64 9.65
CA LEU A 239 6.92 11.44 10.58
C LEU A 239 6.39 12.88 10.70
N GLN A 240 5.96 13.49 9.60
CA GLN A 240 5.33 14.82 9.61
C GLN A 240 3.99 14.78 10.37
N SER A 241 3.13 13.82 10.08
CA SER A 241 1.85 13.65 10.77
C SER A 241 2.04 13.35 12.25
N GLY A 242 3.07 12.57 12.60
CA GLY A 242 3.45 12.30 13.98
C GLY A 242 3.84 13.57 14.74
N ALA A 243 4.68 14.42 14.13
CA ALA A 243 5.08 15.70 14.71
C ALA A 243 3.88 16.65 14.85
N GLN A 244 3.00 16.69 13.85
CA GLN A 244 1.78 17.50 13.89
C GLN A 244 0.86 17.07 15.03
N ASN A 245 0.52 15.79 15.11
CA ASN A 245 -0.39 15.29 16.15
C ASN A 245 0.19 15.43 17.56
N TYR A 246 1.51 15.25 17.73
CA TYR A 246 2.19 15.51 18.99
C TYR A 246 2.02 16.97 19.44
N MET A 247 2.25 17.92 18.52
CA MET A 247 2.12 19.34 18.79
C MET A 247 0.67 19.79 18.98
N ASP A 248 -0.30 19.11 18.35
CA ASP A 248 -1.72 19.38 18.53
C ASP A 248 -2.17 19.03 19.95
N VAL A 249 -1.75 17.88 20.49
CA VAL A 249 -2.05 17.51 21.89
C VAL A 249 -1.41 18.50 22.87
N LEU A 250 -0.18 18.93 22.63
CA LEU A 250 0.47 19.94 23.48
C LEU A 250 -0.26 21.28 23.44
N ARG A 251 -0.63 21.76 22.24
CA ARG A 251 -1.43 22.98 22.06
C ARG A 251 -2.75 22.91 22.82
N ASP A 252 -3.51 21.83 22.60
CA ASP A 252 -4.86 21.70 23.14
C ASP A 252 -4.84 21.49 24.67
N THR A 253 -3.81 20.83 25.20
CA THR A 253 -3.56 20.77 26.65
C THR A 253 -3.31 22.17 27.22
N ALA A 254 -2.42 22.96 26.58
CA ALA A 254 -2.14 24.31 27.03
C ALA A 254 -3.37 25.24 26.93
N ILE A 255 -4.18 25.12 25.86
CA ILE A 255 -5.43 25.87 25.71
C ILE A 255 -6.43 25.49 26.80
N LEU A 256 -6.59 24.20 27.13
CA LEU A 256 -7.45 23.73 28.21
C LEU A 256 -7.05 24.32 29.56
N ASP A 257 -5.74 24.36 29.86
CA ASP A 257 -5.19 24.97 31.08
C ASP A 257 -5.46 26.48 31.13
N LEU A 258 -5.30 27.17 30.00
CA LEU A 258 -5.63 28.61 29.89
C LEU A 258 -7.12 28.86 30.13
N ARG A 259 -8.02 28.05 29.52
CA ARG A 259 -9.48 28.17 29.71
C ARG A 259 -9.89 27.86 31.16
N ASN A 260 -9.30 26.83 31.79
CA ASN A 260 -9.52 26.50 33.19
C ASN A 260 -9.07 27.65 34.12
N SER A 261 -7.91 28.22 33.86
CA SER A 261 -7.41 29.38 34.60
C SER A 261 -8.32 30.59 34.44
N ASN A 262 -8.86 30.81 33.23
CA ASN A 262 -9.81 31.91 32.98
C ASN A 262 -11.13 31.74 33.75
N ILE A 263 -11.67 30.52 33.84
CA ILE A 263 -12.86 30.23 34.67
C ILE A 263 -12.63 30.66 36.13
N LYS A 264 -11.47 30.31 36.71
CA LYS A 264 -11.14 30.67 38.10
C LYS A 264 -11.09 32.21 38.30
N VAL A 265 -10.51 32.92 37.32
CA VAL A 265 -10.45 34.38 37.35
C VAL A 265 -11.84 35.02 37.24
N LEU A 266 -12.69 34.50 36.34
CA LEU A 266 -14.05 35.00 36.15
C LEU A 266 -14.97 34.66 37.33
N ASP A 267 -14.80 33.51 37.96
CA ASP A 267 -15.54 33.11 39.16
C ASP A 267 -15.22 34.07 40.33
N GLU A 268 -13.94 34.39 40.54
CA GLU A 268 -13.53 35.35 41.53
C GLU A 268 -14.02 36.76 41.19
N GLN A 269 -13.98 37.16 39.91
CA GLN A 269 -14.53 38.43 39.44
C GLN A 269 -16.05 38.56 39.69
N LEU A 270 -16.80 37.46 39.45
CA LEU A 270 -18.23 37.43 39.72
C LEU A 270 -18.51 37.61 41.23
N ARG A 271 -17.75 36.91 42.10
CA ARG A 271 -17.86 37.02 43.53
C ARG A 271 -17.64 38.48 44.00
N GLN A 272 -16.56 39.09 43.54
CA GLN A 272 -16.26 40.52 43.85
C GLN A 272 -17.36 41.47 43.36
N THR A 273 -17.90 41.24 42.15
CA THR A 273 -19.00 42.04 41.60
C THR A 273 -20.29 41.86 42.42
N GLN A 274 -20.61 40.65 42.89
CA GLN A 274 -21.75 40.39 43.78
C GLN A 274 -21.60 41.05 45.14
N ASP A 275 -20.39 41.09 45.72
CA ASP A 275 -20.15 41.74 47.02
C ASP A 275 -20.26 43.27 46.88
N ARG A 276 -19.77 43.86 45.80
CA ARG A 276 -19.92 45.31 45.48
C ARG A 276 -21.39 45.67 45.21
N PHE A 277 -22.17 44.74 44.60
CA PHE A 277 -23.60 44.94 44.43
C PHE A 277 -24.37 44.98 45.76
N LYS A 278 -24.02 44.13 46.73
CA LYS A 278 -24.64 44.10 48.06
C LYS A 278 -24.48 45.42 48.81
N VAL A 279 -23.38 46.15 48.57
CA VAL A 279 -23.15 47.46 49.16
C VAL A 279 -23.59 48.65 48.27
N GLY A 280 -24.23 48.31 47.10
CA GLY A 280 -24.81 49.35 46.21
C GLY A 280 -23.80 50.04 45.28
N GLU A 281 -22.57 49.54 45.13
CA GLU A 281 -21.50 50.16 44.36
C GLU A 281 -21.61 49.87 42.85
N VAL A 282 -22.21 48.74 42.46
CA VAL A 282 -22.41 48.34 41.06
C VAL A 282 -23.87 47.97 40.79
N THR A 283 -24.25 47.87 39.51
CA THR A 283 -25.64 47.61 39.11
C THR A 283 -25.92 46.10 38.99
N ARG A 284 -27.21 45.72 38.97
CA ARG A 284 -27.63 44.33 38.67
C ARG A 284 -27.17 43.89 37.26
N THR A 285 -27.05 44.82 36.33
CA THR A 285 -26.55 44.56 34.97
C THR A 285 -25.09 44.09 34.99
N ASP A 286 -24.24 44.69 35.85
CA ASP A 286 -22.84 44.26 35.99
C ASP A 286 -22.71 42.85 36.52
N VAL A 287 -23.57 42.45 37.46
CA VAL A 287 -23.61 41.08 37.96
C VAL A 287 -24.05 40.09 36.87
N ALA A 288 -25.13 40.41 36.15
CA ALA A 288 -25.61 39.58 35.04
C ALA A 288 -24.56 39.44 33.92
N GLN A 289 -23.78 40.47 33.65
CA GLN A 289 -22.70 40.44 32.68
C GLN A 289 -21.52 39.55 33.12
N ALA A 290 -21.15 39.60 34.40
CA ALA A 290 -20.12 38.71 34.95
C ALA A 290 -20.61 37.25 34.96
N GLU A 291 -21.89 36.98 35.28
CA GLU A 291 -22.49 35.65 35.20
C GLU A 291 -22.50 35.12 33.75
N ALA A 292 -22.88 35.93 32.78
CA ALA A 292 -22.86 35.59 31.36
C ALA A 292 -21.44 35.25 30.87
N SER A 293 -20.44 36.05 31.28
CA SER A 293 -19.03 35.83 30.92
C SER A 293 -18.49 34.54 31.53
N LEU A 294 -18.85 34.20 32.77
CA LEU A 294 -18.47 32.95 33.40
C LEU A 294 -19.13 31.72 32.71
N ALA A 295 -20.43 31.88 32.37
CA ALA A 295 -21.15 30.80 31.65
C ALA A 295 -20.53 30.55 30.26
N GLY A 296 -20.18 31.62 29.52
CA GLY A 296 -19.46 31.54 28.25
C GLY A 296 -18.10 30.85 28.40
N ALA A 297 -17.31 31.22 29.42
CA ALA A 297 -16.01 30.62 29.67
C ALA A 297 -16.11 29.11 30.03
N ARG A 298 -17.17 28.70 30.72
CA ARG A 298 -17.44 27.27 30.98
C ARG A 298 -17.78 26.50 29.69
N ALA A 299 -18.58 27.10 28.79
CA ALA A 299 -18.86 26.52 27.48
C ALA A 299 -17.57 26.35 26.65
N ASP A 300 -16.72 27.38 26.62
CA ASP A 300 -15.41 27.36 25.96
C ASP A 300 -14.46 26.28 26.51
N TYR A 301 -14.49 26.06 27.82
CA TYR A 301 -13.71 25.01 28.47
C TYR A 301 -14.15 23.62 28.02
N PHE A 302 -15.46 23.34 27.99
CA PHE A 302 -15.97 22.05 27.51
C PHE A 302 -15.67 21.83 26.01
N ALA A 303 -15.73 22.89 25.20
CA ALA A 303 -15.33 22.82 23.81
C ALA A 303 -13.83 22.49 23.67
N ALA A 304 -12.96 23.14 24.45
CA ALA A 304 -11.52 22.83 24.48
C ALA A 304 -11.24 21.41 24.99
N GLN A 305 -12.00 20.91 25.96
CA GLN A 305 -11.90 19.55 26.45
C GLN A 305 -12.27 18.52 25.35
N SER A 306 -13.32 18.76 24.60
CA SER A 306 -13.71 17.93 23.46
C SER A 306 -12.60 17.95 22.37
N GLN A 307 -12.04 19.12 22.06
CA GLN A 307 -10.96 19.26 21.09
C GLN A 307 -9.72 18.48 21.52
N LEU A 308 -9.33 18.53 22.79
CA LEU A 308 -8.22 17.74 23.34
C LEU A 308 -8.48 16.23 23.18
N GLN A 309 -9.70 15.75 23.41
CA GLN A 309 -10.03 14.33 23.19
C GLN A 309 -9.88 13.93 21.72
N ASN A 310 -10.27 14.79 20.78
CA ASN A 310 -10.07 14.57 19.35
C ASN A 310 -8.58 14.49 19.00
N SER A 311 -7.77 15.38 19.55
CA SER A 311 -6.32 15.38 19.32
C SER A 311 -5.63 14.15 19.92
N ILE A 312 -6.08 13.69 21.09
CA ILE A 312 -5.62 12.43 21.71
C ILE A 312 -5.98 11.23 20.82
N ALA A 313 -7.19 11.19 20.26
CA ALA A 313 -7.61 10.13 19.35
C ALA A 313 -6.76 10.10 18.07
N SER A 314 -6.50 11.27 17.47
CA SER A 314 -5.64 11.41 16.28
C SER A 314 -4.18 11.03 16.58
N TYR A 315 -3.66 11.43 17.74
CA TYR A 315 -2.34 11.03 18.22
C TYR A 315 -2.23 9.50 18.31
N ARG A 316 -3.21 8.86 18.94
CA ARG A 316 -3.25 7.40 19.05
C ARG A 316 -3.32 6.70 17.69
N GLN A 317 -4.06 7.27 16.74
CA GLN A 317 -4.17 6.71 15.39
C GLN A 317 -2.82 6.70 14.66
N VAL A 318 -2.02 7.77 14.81
CA VAL A 318 -0.76 7.92 14.08
C VAL A 318 0.41 7.26 14.82
N ILE A 319 0.50 7.42 16.14
CA ILE A 319 1.63 6.95 16.96
C ILE A 319 1.40 5.55 17.53
N GLY A 320 0.14 5.11 17.65
CA GLY A 320 -0.23 3.76 18.08
C GLY A 320 -0.44 3.61 19.59
N GLU A 321 -0.07 4.61 20.40
CA GLU A 321 -0.21 4.60 21.86
C GLU A 321 -0.92 5.86 22.37
N GLN A 322 -1.44 5.81 23.59
CA GLN A 322 -2.01 7.00 24.22
C GLN A 322 -0.87 7.94 24.67
N PRO A 323 -1.06 9.27 24.50
CA PRO A 323 -0.09 10.23 25.00
C PRO A 323 -0.02 10.17 26.53
N THR A 324 1.19 10.15 27.04
CA THR A 324 1.47 10.33 28.47
C THR A 324 1.73 11.81 28.75
N ARG A 325 2.59 12.16 29.67
CA ARG A 325 3.01 13.55 29.87
C ARG A 325 3.99 13.94 28.76
N LEU A 326 3.54 14.79 27.82
CA LEU A 326 4.34 15.26 26.69
C LEU A 326 5.28 16.40 27.11
N GLU A 327 6.51 16.38 26.56
CA GLU A 327 7.50 17.45 26.77
C GLU A 327 7.36 18.53 25.67
N PRO A 328 7.48 19.83 25.99
CA PRO A 328 7.49 20.88 24.97
C PRO A 328 8.58 20.65 23.93
N ALA A 329 8.19 20.54 22.66
CA ALA A 329 9.12 20.35 21.56
C ALA A 329 9.70 21.68 21.06
N ARG A 330 10.95 21.62 20.59
CA ARG A 330 11.63 22.77 19.98
C ARG A 330 11.56 22.70 18.46
N PRO A 331 11.54 23.84 17.75
CA PRO A 331 11.66 23.88 16.30
C PRO A 331 12.93 23.18 15.82
N LEU A 332 12.83 22.42 14.73
CA LEU A 332 13.96 21.73 14.13
C LEU A 332 14.56 22.61 13.02
N ASP A 333 15.38 23.60 13.40
CA ASP A 333 16.03 24.49 12.44
C ASP A 333 17.24 23.81 11.72
N ARG A 334 17.65 22.64 12.18
CA ARG A 334 18.77 21.87 11.61
C ARG A 334 18.33 21.13 10.36
N GLY A 335 19.09 21.27 9.28
CA GLY A 335 18.83 20.60 8.00
C GLY A 335 17.91 21.36 7.06
N ILE A 336 17.35 22.50 7.49
CA ILE A 336 16.61 23.40 6.61
C ILE A 336 17.60 24.11 5.67
N PRO A 337 17.36 24.12 4.35
CA PRO A 337 18.17 24.88 3.40
C PRO A 337 18.21 26.38 3.75
N PRO A 338 19.34 27.08 3.44
CA PRO A 338 19.52 28.48 3.84
C PRO A 338 18.63 29.47 3.06
N SER A 339 18.17 29.10 1.86
CA SER A 339 17.31 29.95 1.02
C SER A 339 16.23 29.11 0.33
N LEU A 340 15.17 29.79 -0.14
CA LEU A 340 14.09 29.17 -0.91
C LEU A 340 14.62 28.51 -2.21
N GLU A 341 15.52 29.17 -2.89
CA GLU A 341 16.11 28.65 -4.14
C GLU A 341 16.86 27.35 -3.91
N ASN A 342 17.66 27.30 -2.83
CA ASN A 342 18.35 26.08 -2.44
C ASN A 342 17.37 24.98 -2.02
N ALA A 343 16.27 25.32 -1.36
CA ALA A 343 15.22 24.37 -0.99
C ALA A 343 14.55 23.76 -2.23
N ILE A 344 14.26 24.57 -3.24
CA ILE A 344 13.72 24.12 -4.53
C ILE A 344 14.73 23.21 -5.25
N ALA A 345 15.98 23.65 -5.36
CA ALA A 345 17.01 22.88 -6.06
C ALA A 345 17.21 21.48 -5.41
N VAL A 346 17.27 21.44 -4.08
CA VAL A 346 17.39 20.20 -3.32
C VAL A 346 16.18 19.30 -3.52
N SER A 347 14.97 19.86 -3.45
CA SER A 347 13.74 19.09 -3.55
C SER A 347 13.56 18.43 -4.93
N GLN A 348 13.98 19.07 -6.00
CA GLN A 348 13.91 18.50 -7.35
C GLN A 348 14.80 17.28 -7.54
N VAL A 349 15.87 17.17 -6.74
CA VAL A 349 16.83 16.06 -6.83
C VAL A 349 16.56 15.01 -5.76
N GLU A 350 16.24 15.39 -4.52
CA GLU A 350 16.18 14.47 -3.38
C GLU A 350 14.77 14.00 -3.02
N HIS A 351 13.72 14.66 -3.56
CA HIS A 351 12.34 14.35 -3.15
C HIS A 351 11.89 12.97 -3.66
N PRO A 352 11.43 12.07 -2.76
CA PRO A 352 11.08 10.70 -3.13
C PRO A 352 10.00 10.58 -4.19
N SER A 353 9.00 11.49 -4.23
CA SER A 353 7.96 11.41 -5.26
C SER A 353 8.48 11.75 -6.66
N VAL A 354 9.49 12.63 -6.77
CA VAL A 354 10.15 12.93 -8.05
C VAL A 354 10.97 11.73 -8.49
N GLN A 355 11.74 11.12 -7.57
CA GLN A 355 12.55 9.93 -7.87
C GLN A 355 11.67 8.74 -8.27
N ALA A 356 10.55 8.52 -7.56
CA ALA A 356 9.59 7.48 -7.93
C ALA A 356 9.00 7.69 -9.33
N ALA A 357 8.69 8.94 -9.69
CA ALA A 357 8.20 9.27 -11.03
C ALA A 357 9.26 9.07 -12.11
N LEU A 358 10.54 9.40 -11.86
CA LEU A 358 11.64 9.13 -12.78
C LEU A 358 11.84 7.63 -13.00
N HIS A 359 11.80 6.81 -11.94
CA HIS A 359 11.82 5.35 -12.10
C HIS A 359 10.60 4.80 -12.85
N ALA A 360 9.44 5.46 -12.78
CA ALA A 360 8.28 5.10 -13.59
C ALA A 360 8.49 5.44 -15.08
N VAL A 361 9.26 6.50 -15.40
CA VAL A 361 9.71 6.78 -16.78
C VAL A 361 10.65 5.67 -17.26
N ASP A 362 11.63 5.24 -16.44
CA ASP A 362 12.53 4.12 -16.78
C ASP A 362 11.74 2.83 -17.08
N VAL A 363 10.71 2.53 -16.27
CA VAL A 363 9.81 1.40 -16.50
C VAL A 363 9.11 1.53 -17.86
N SER A 364 8.58 2.70 -18.18
CA SER A 364 7.87 2.94 -19.44
C SER A 364 8.79 2.87 -20.65
N GLU A 365 10.05 3.36 -20.55
CA GLU A 365 11.07 3.20 -21.57
C GLU A 365 11.38 1.71 -21.84
N LEU A 366 11.51 0.93 -20.76
CA LEU A 366 11.73 -0.51 -20.89
C LEU A 366 10.51 -1.24 -21.48
N GLN A 367 9.29 -0.77 -21.23
CA GLN A 367 8.09 -1.30 -21.88
C GLN A 367 8.09 -1.04 -23.40
N VAL A 368 8.63 0.10 -23.87
CA VAL A 368 8.85 0.33 -25.30
C VAL A 368 9.81 -0.73 -25.87
N LYS A 369 10.94 -0.99 -25.20
CA LYS A 369 11.90 -2.01 -25.62
C LYS A 369 11.32 -3.43 -25.61
N ILE A 370 10.44 -3.73 -24.66
CA ILE A 370 9.70 -5.00 -24.60
C ILE A 370 8.74 -5.12 -25.78
N ALA A 371 8.02 -4.03 -26.12
CA ALA A 371 7.14 -4.02 -27.28
C ALA A 371 7.94 -4.16 -28.61
N GLU A 372 9.09 -3.51 -28.72
CA GLU A 372 10.00 -3.65 -29.86
C GLU A 372 10.55 -5.09 -29.98
N GLY A 373 10.72 -5.77 -28.84
CA GLY A 373 11.11 -7.18 -28.77
C GLY A 373 10.17 -8.14 -29.51
N ALA A 374 8.89 -7.74 -29.72
CA ALA A 374 7.92 -8.54 -30.46
C ALA A 374 8.25 -8.64 -31.96
N LEU A 375 9.06 -7.76 -32.51
CA LEU A 375 9.51 -7.80 -33.92
C LEU A 375 10.69 -8.76 -34.15
N TYR A 376 11.32 -9.25 -33.09
CA TYR A 376 12.46 -10.17 -33.20
C TYR A 376 12.02 -11.63 -33.22
N PRO A 377 12.85 -12.53 -33.80
CA PRO A 377 12.61 -13.97 -33.74
C PRO A 377 12.51 -14.46 -32.30
N THR A 378 11.70 -15.49 -32.08
CA THR A 378 11.65 -16.23 -30.80
C THR A 378 12.14 -17.65 -31.01
N LEU A 379 12.99 -18.14 -30.13
CA LEU A 379 13.51 -19.51 -30.12
C LEU A 379 13.11 -20.19 -28.82
N SER A 380 12.37 -21.29 -28.94
CA SER A 380 11.96 -22.11 -27.78
C SER A 380 12.38 -23.56 -27.98
N LEU A 381 12.68 -24.23 -26.86
CA LEU A 381 12.93 -25.67 -26.79
C LEU A 381 11.78 -26.32 -26.05
N ASN A 382 11.12 -27.30 -26.72
CA ASN A 382 9.98 -28.02 -26.17
C ASN A 382 10.30 -29.48 -26.11
N GLY A 383 10.30 -30.06 -24.91
CA GLY A 383 10.41 -31.51 -24.66
C GLY A 383 9.06 -32.05 -24.22
N SER A 384 8.65 -33.21 -24.73
CA SER A 384 7.46 -33.90 -24.24
C SER A 384 7.69 -35.38 -24.13
N ALA A 385 7.11 -35.99 -23.12
CA ALA A 385 7.04 -37.43 -22.94
C ALA A 385 5.62 -37.78 -22.51
N GLN A 386 4.91 -38.52 -23.35
CA GLN A 386 3.50 -38.85 -23.13
C GLN A 386 3.26 -40.35 -23.31
N GLN A 387 2.54 -40.94 -22.37
CA GLN A 387 1.99 -42.26 -22.47
C GLN A 387 0.48 -42.16 -22.70
N ARG A 388 0.00 -42.75 -23.78
CA ARG A 388 -1.44 -42.74 -24.13
C ARG A 388 -1.93 -44.18 -24.32
N TYR A 389 -3.19 -44.42 -23.94
CA TYR A 389 -3.89 -45.69 -24.07
C TYR A 389 -5.21 -45.50 -24.79
N ASP A 390 -5.66 -46.51 -25.49
CA ASP A 390 -6.93 -46.60 -26.22
C ASP A 390 -7.11 -45.46 -27.25
N LEU A 391 -6.06 -45.20 -28.05
CA LEU A 391 -5.98 -44.15 -29.07
C LEU A 391 -6.76 -44.43 -30.35
N SER A 392 -7.20 -45.67 -30.55
CA SER A 392 -7.92 -46.10 -31.76
C SER A 392 -8.97 -47.13 -31.38
N ASN A 393 -9.92 -47.41 -32.30
CA ASN A 393 -10.97 -48.41 -32.13
C ASN A 393 -10.47 -49.85 -31.87
N VAL A 394 -9.16 -50.04 -31.66
CA VAL A 394 -8.55 -51.29 -31.24
C VAL A 394 -8.32 -51.21 -29.73
N GLY A 395 -9.16 -51.89 -28.97
CA GLY A 395 -9.03 -51.93 -27.50
C GLY A 395 -7.66 -52.42 -27.06
N GLY A 396 -7.06 -51.75 -26.06
CA GLY A 396 -5.76 -52.08 -25.52
C GLY A 396 -4.58 -51.48 -26.27
N SER A 397 -4.79 -50.58 -27.23
CA SER A 397 -3.69 -49.88 -27.91
C SER A 397 -2.98 -48.91 -26.92
N SER A 398 -1.65 -48.94 -26.91
CA SER A 398 -0.86 -47.99 -26.12
C SER A 398 0.29 -47.43 -26.96
N ALA A 399 0.60 -46.15 -26.73
CA ALA A 399 1.71 -45.51 -27.40
C ALA A 399 2.48 -44.63 -26.39
N PHE A 400 3.79 -44.76 -26.40
CA PHE A 400 4.70 -43.85 -25.76
C PHE A 400 5.31 -42.93 -26.83
N VAL A 401 5.18 -41.64 -26.64
CA VAL A 401 5.74 -40.61 -27.54
C VAL A 401 6.67 -39.72 -26.74
N GLY A 402 7.95 -39.71 -27.09
CA GLY A 402 8.93 -38.77 -26.58
C GLY A 402 9.41 -37.88 -27.71
N SER A 403 9.45 -36.58 -27.50
CA SER A 403 9.98 -35.62 -28.48
C SER A 403 10.74 -34.47 -27.83
N ILE A 404 11.77 -33.97 -28.52
CA ILE A 404 12.47 -32.74 -28.22
C ILE A 404 12.49 -31.93 -29.51
N ILE A 405 11.87 -30.74 -29.47
CA ILE A 405 11.66 -29.91 -30.65
C ILE A 405 12.16 -28.49 -30.34
N GLY A 406 13.12 -27.98 -31.12
CA GLY A 406 13.47 -26.57 -31.16
C GLY A 406 12.57 -25.85 -32.15
N SER A 407 11.86 -24.82 -31.69
CA SER A 407 10.94 -24.06 -32.50
C SER A 407 11.44 -22.62 -32.65
N LEU A 408 11.74 -22.22 -33.90
CA LEU A 408 12.08 -20.84 -34.28
C LEU A 408 10.84 -20.21 -34.93
N SER A 409 10.35 -19.12 -34.35
CA SER A 409 9.24 -18.34 -34.91
C SER A 409 9.76 -16.94 -35.26
N VAL A 410 9.58 -16.53 -36.51
CA VAL A 410 9.98 -15.21 -37.02
C VAL A 410 8.71 -14.50 -37.49
N PRO A 411 8.29 -13.41 -36.82
CA PRO A 411 7.13 -12.63 -37.27
C PRO A 411 7.49 -11.86 -38.56
N ILE A 412 6.88 -12.19 -39.69
CA ILE A 412 7.13 -11.51 -40.96
C ILE A 412 6.10 -10.40 -41.18
N TYR A 413 4.84 -10.69 -40.93
CA TYR A 413 3.75 -9.74 -41.08
C TYR A 413 2.57 -10.10 -40.16
N GLU A 414 2.18 -9.17 -39.29
CA GLU A 414 1.12 -9.33 -38.28
C GLU A 414 -0.03 -8.31 -38.47
N GLY A 415 -0.26 -7.87 -39.71
CA GLY A 415 -1.34 -6.92 -40.01
C GLY A 415 -1.14 -5.53 -39.37
N GLY A 416 0.09 -5.18 -38.98
CA GLY A 416 0.44 -3.90 -38.37
C GLY A 416 0.23 -3.83 -36.84
N ALA A 417 -0.24 -4.91 -36.18
CA ALA A 417 -0.53 -4.92 -34.75
C ALA A 417 0.69 -4.59 -33.89
N SER A 418 1.83 -5.23 -34.13
CA SER A 418 3.08 -4.99 -33.39
C SER A 418 3.57 -3.55 -33.51
N TYR A 419 3.49 -2.97 -34.72
CA TYR A 419 3.83 -1.55 -34.89
C TYR A 419 2.89 -0.60 -34.15
N ALA A 420 1.59 -0.92 -34.08
CA ALA A 420 0.62 -0.15 -33.31
C ALA A 420 0.90 -0.24 -31.80
N GLN A 421 1.26 -1.44 -31.28
CA GLN A 421 1.63 -1.63 -29.88
C GLN A 421 2.89 -0.86 -29.51
N ILE A 422 3.91 -0.81 -30.39
CA ILE A 422 5.11 -0.01 -30.16
C ILE A 422 4.78 1.48 -30.10
N ARG A 423 3.94 1.99 -31.03
CA ARG A 423 3.49 3.39 -30.97
C ARG A 423 2.71 3.68 -29.70
N GLN A 424 1.82 2.76 -29.29
CA GLN A 424 1.09 2.89 -28.02
C GLN A 424 2.04 2.94 -26.81
N ALA A 425 3.07 2.09 -26.77
CA ALA A 425 4.07 2.11 -25.71
C ALA A 425 4.85 3.43 -25.67
N LYS A 426 5.16 4.01 -26.85
CA LYS A 426 5.84 5.33 -26.95
C LYS A 426 4.95 6.47 -26.42
N GLU A 427 3.65 6.43 -26.70
CA GLU A 427 2.73 7.42 -26.12
C GLU A 427 2.58 7.24 -24.59
N GLN A 428 2.63 6.00 -24.08
CA GLN A 428 2.65 5.73 -22.64
C GLN A 428 3.92 6.24 -21.98
N LEU A 429 5.07 6.17 -22.66
CA LEU A 429 6.31 6.80 -22.21
C LEU A 429 6.14 8.32 -22.11
N GLY A 430 5.59 8.98 -23.13
CA GLY A 430 5.31 10.41 -23.09
C GLY A 430 4.38 10.81 -21.94
N ILE A 431 3.37 9.98 -21.62
CA ILE A 431 2.50 10.19 -20.44
C ILE A 431 3.33 10.12 -19.14
N ALA A 432 4.23 9.15 -19.01
CA ALA A 432 5.08 9.01 -17.83
C ALA A 432 6.04 10.19 -17.65
N GLU A 433 6.62 10.71 -18.75
CA GLU A 433 7.47 11.91 -18.75
C GLU A 433 6.70 13.14 -18.27
N PHE A 434 5.49 13.40 -18.79
CA PHE A 434 4.65 14.50 -18.30
C PHE A 434 4.23 14.32 -16.85
N GLN A 435 3.98 13.09 -16.38
CA GLN A 435 3.69 12.82 -14.97
C GLN A 435 4.89 13.12 -14.07
N ALA A 436 6.12 12.87 -14.54
CA ALA A 436 7.32 13.25 -13.81
C ALA A 436 7.47 14.77 -13.73
N ASP A 437 7.14 15.52 -14.78
CA ASP A 437 7.15 16.98 -14.76
C ASP A 437 6.06 17.54 -13.82
N VAL A 438 4.84 16.98 -13.85
CA VAL A 438 3.78 17.32 -12.88
C VAL A 438 4.23 17.06 -11.44
N SER A 439 4.95 15.95 -11.18
CA SER A 439 5.50 15.67 -9.86
C SER A 439 6.52 16.72 -9.42
N ARG A 440 7.41 17.16 -10.32
CA ARG A 440 8.38 18.23 -10.07
C ARG A 440 7.69 19.55 -9.73
N ASP A 441 6.65 19.93 -10.48
CA ASP A 441 5.91 21.16 -10.26
C ASP A 441 5.12 21.13 -8.93
N ASN A 442 4.51 19.99 -8.60
CA ASN A 442 3.83 19.79 -7.32
C ASN A 442 4.80 19.92 -6.14
N VAL A 443 5.97 19.31 -6.23
CA VAL A 443 7.01 19.41 -5.20
C VAL A 443 7.51 20.85 -5.08
N ARG A 444 7.74 21.54 -6.20
CA ARG A 444 8.12 22.97 -6.19
C ARG A 444 7.07 23.83 -5.50
N ALA A 445 5.80 23.65 -5.82
CA ALA A 445 4.71 24.37 -5.19
C ALA A 445 4.62 24.07 -3.67
N ALA A 446 4.79 22.80 -3.27
CA ALA A 446 4.81 22.39 -1.87
C ALA A 446 5.97 23.03 -1.08
N VAL A 447 7.17 23.13 -1.69
CA VAL A 447 8.32 23.81 -1.08
C VAL A 447 8.05 25.29 -0.90
N ILE A 448 7.52 25.99 -1.92
CA ILE A 448 7.20 27.41 -1.84
C ILE A 448 6.18 27.67 -0.72
N SER A 449 5.11 26.86 -0.65
CA SER A 449 4.07 27.04 0.37
C SER A 449 4.60 26.75 1.78
N SER A 450 5.37 25.69 1.97
CA SER A 450 5.94 25.32 3.28
C SER A 450 7.02 26.32 3.72
N TRP A 451 7.78 26.90 2.80
CA TRP A 451 8.72 28.00 3.09
C TRP A 451 7.98 29.24 3.55
N GLY A 452 6.90 29.63 2.85
CA GLY A 452 6.04 30.74 3.25
C GLY A 452 5.47 30.53 4.65
N LEU A 453 4.98 29.32 4.95
CA LEU A 453 4.48 28.95 6.27
C LEU A 453 5.57 29.03 7.34
N LEU A 454 6.80 28.62 7.04
CA LEU A 454 7.93 28.71 7.97
C LEU A 454 8.26 30.17 8.31
N VAL A 455 8.31 31.05 7.31
CA VAL A 455 8.61 32.48 7.49
C VAL A 455 7.49 33.16 8.26
N SER A 456 6.23 32.93 7.87
CA SER A 456 5.06 33.55 8.51
C SER A 456 4.89 33.09 9.96
N SER A 457 5.06 31.78 10.24
CA SER A 457 4.94 31.27 11.62
C SER A 457 6.04 31.82 12.54
N LYS A 458 7.25 32.06 12.02
CA LYS A 458 8.34 32.69 12.77
C LYS A 458 7.99 34.13 13.15
N ALA A 459 7.43 34.89 12.21
CA ALA A 459 7.00 36.27 12.46
C ALA A 459 5.77 36.30 13.40
N ALA A 460 4.82 35.39 13.23
CA ALA A 460 3.62 35.29 14.07
C ALA A 460 3.98 35.06 15.55
N VAL A 461 4.91 34.16 15.88
CA VAL A 461 5.34 33.97 17.29
C VAL A 461 5.88 35.26 17.90
N GLN A 462 6.64 36.06 17.15
CA GLN A 462 7.18 37.33 17.65
C GLN A 462 6.07 38.38 17.85
N ALA A 463 5.14 38.49 16.90
CA ALA A 463 4.02 39.42 16.98
C ALA A 463 3.06 39.05 18.12
N ASP A 464 2.69 37.75 18.25
CA ASP A 464 1.77 37.27 19.28
C ASP A 464 2.39 37.41 20.69
N GLN A 465 3.71 37.21 20.82
CA GLN A 465 4.40 37.47 22.09
C GLN A 465 4.33 38.96 22.49
N ALA A 466 4.52 39.85 21.52
CA ALA A 466 4.37 41.29 21.77
C ALA A 466 2.92 41.63 22.13
N GLN A 467 1.94 41.04 21.44
CA GLN A 467 0.52 41.20 21.73
C GLN A 467 0.15 40.75 23.15
N VAL A 468 0.63 39.57 23.58
CA VAL A 468 0.41 39.07 24.96
C VAL A 468 0.98 40.05 26.00
N ASN A 469 2.20 40.57 25.78
CA ASN A 469 2.81 41.51 26.67
C ASN A 469 2.00 42.83 26.78
N ALA A 470 1.58 43.39 25.63
CA ALA A 470 0.78 44.60 25.57
C ALA A 470 -0.61 44.40 26.20
N ALA A 471 -1.31 43.31 25.88
CA ALA A 471 -2.61 42.99 26.45
C ALA A 471 -2.52 42.75 27.99
N GLY A 472 -1.41 42.19 28.46
CA GLY A 472 -1.15 42.05 29.91
C GLY A 472 -1.01 43.41 30.63
N ILE A 473 -0.27 44.34 30.05
CA ILE A 473 -0.13 45.71 30.56
C ILE A 473 -1.48 46.41 30.54
N ALA A 474 -2.23 46.34 29.44
CA ALA A 474 -3.54 46.93 29.29
C ALA A 474 -4.54 46.41 30.34
N LEU A 475 -4.58 45.07 30.57
CA LEU A 475 -5.43 44.48 31.60
C LEU A 475 -5.08 45.00 32.99
N ASN A 476 -3.80 45.08 33.33
CA ASN A 476 -3.37 45.55 34.64
C ASN A 476 -3.76 47.04 34.81
N GLY A 477 -3.55 47.87 33.78
CA GLY A 477 -3.99 49.28 33.78
C GLY A 477 -5.50 49.42 33.96
N THR A 478 -6.28 48.71 33.14
CA THR A 478 -7.77 48.74 33.23
C THR A 478 -8.27 48.30 34.60
N ARG A 479 -7.61 47.34 35.25
CA ARG A 479 -7.96 46.89 36.62
C ARG A 479 -7.73 47.99 37.66
N GLU A 480 -6.58 48.71 37.59
CA GLU A 480 -6.30 49.78 38.52
C GLU A 480 -7.24 51.01 38.27
N GLU A 481 -7.52 51.33 37.01
CA GLU A 481 -8.51 52.38 36.66
C GLU A 481 -9.92 52.01 37.14
N ALA A 482 -10.30 50.70 37.07
CA ALA A 482 -11.60 50.25 37.58
C ALA A 482 -11.69 50.28 39.12
N ARG A 483 -10.56 50.10 39.85
CA ARG A 483 -10.52 50.23 41.31
C ARG A 483 -10.82 51.65 41.79
N VAL A 484 -10.40 52.67 41.00
CA VAL A 484 -10.65 54.06 41.31
C VAL A 484 -11.93 54.59 40.65
N GLY A 485 -12.73 53.72 40.03
CA GLY A 485 -14.03 54.06 39.44
C GLY A 485 -13.98 54.72 38.07
N GLN A 486 -12.81 54.77 37.41
CA GLN A 486 -12.64 55.38 36.07
C GLN A 486 -12.99 54.45 34.93
N ARG A 487 -13.13 53.15 35.18
CA ARG A 487 -13.50 52.13 34.20
C ARG A 487 -14.60 51.23 34.73
N THR A 488 -15.35 50.63 33.81
CA THR A 488 -16.44 49.72 34.13
C THR A 488 -15.95 48.29 34.33
N THR A 489 -16.76 47.46 35.00
CA THR A 489 -16.53 46.02 35.11
C THR A 489 -16.44 45.36 33.71
N LEU A 490 -17.23 45.86 32.76
CA LEU A 490 -17.21 45.39 31.38
C LEU A 490 -15.85 45.61 30.70
N ASP A 491 -15.22 46.78 30.93
CA ASP A 491 -13.88 47.08 30.36
C ASP A 491 -12.83 46.06 30.86
N VAL A 492 -12.88 45.69 32.13
CA VAL A 492 -11.99 44.70 32.73
C VAL A 492 -12.24 43.29 32.12
N LEU A 493 -13.51 42.90 31.95
CA LEU A 493 -13.87 41.61 31.31
C LEU A 493 -13.40 41.58 29.85
N ASN A 494 -13.54 42.65 29.09
CA ASN A 494 -13.06 42.77 27.72
C ASN A 494 -11.53 42.68 27.63
N ALA A 495 -10.82 43.38 28.50
CA ALA A 495 -9.35 43.30 28.57
C ALA A 495 -8.86 41.91 28.96
N GLN A 496 -9.57 41.23 29.85
CA GLN A 496 -9.30 39.84 30.23
C GLN A 496 -9.48 38.87 29.05
N GLN A 497 -10.59 39.03 28.29
CA GLN A 497 -10.85 38.23 27.10
C GLN A 497 -9.80 38.48 26.00
N THR A 498 -9.36 39.74 25.82
CA THR A 498 -8.31 40.11 24.88
C THR A 498 -6.99 39.44 25.22
N LEU A 499 -6.58 39.45 26.49
CA LEU A 499 -5.37 38.76 26.95
C LEU A 499 -5.47 37.24 26.78
N LEU A 500 -6.63 36.65 27.09
CA LEU A 500 -6.85 35.22 26.88
C LEU A 500 -6.72 34.84 25.41
N ASN A 501 -7.36 35.58 24.50
CA ASN A 501 -7.28 35.34 23.07
C ASN A 501 -5.83 35.50 22.56
N ALA A 502 -5.10 36.50 22.99
CA ALA A 502 -3.69 36.66 22.64
C ALA A 502 -2.83 35.46 23.10
N ARG A 503 -3.06 34.96 24.31
CA ARG A 503 -2.35 33.77 24.81
C ARG A 503 -2.68 32.50 24.01
N VAL A 504 -3.96 32.30 23.64
CA VAL A 504 -4.39 31.17 22.81
C VAL A 504 -3.75 31.26 21.42
N GLN A 505 -3.69 32.45 20.81
CA GLN A 505 -3.01 32.67 19.54
C GLN A 505 -1.52 32.36 19.63
N LEU A 506 -0.84 32.82 20.66
CA LEU A 506 0.58 32.53 20.87
C LEU A 506 0.86 31.01 20.97
N VAL A 507 0.04 30.26 21.70
CA VAL A 507 0.16 28.80 21.80
C VAL A 507 -0.03 28.15 20.42
N GLY A 508 -0.99 28.65 19.63
CA GLY A 508 -1.19 28.22 18.24
C GLY A 508 0.03 28.51 17.36
N ALA A 509 0.54 29.75 17.39
CA ALA A 509 1.71 30.14 16.61
C ALA A 509 2.99 29.35 17.01
N GLN A 510 3.18 29.04 18.29
CA GLN A 510 4.28 28.17 18.75
C GLN A 510 4.18 26.76 18.18
N ARG A 511 2.98 26.17 18.16
CA ARG A 511 2.71 24.89 17.51
C ARG A 511 3.03 24.96 16.02
N ASP A 512 2.52 25.98 15.33
CA ASP A 512 2.68 26.14 13.88
C ASP A 512 4.15 26.34 13.50
N ARG A 513 4.92 27.04 14.32
CA ARG A 513 6.36 27.21 14.13
C ARG A 513 7.12 25.87 14.15
N VAL A 514 6.78 24.98 15.08
CA VAL A 514 7.38 23.64 15.13
C VAL A 514 6.95 22.82 13.92
N VAL A 515 5.66 22.75 13.63
CA VAL A 515 5.12 21.94 12.52
C VAL A 515 5.67 22.41 11.17
N ALA A 516 5.81 23.73 10.96
CA ALA A 516 6.38 24.30 9.74
C ALA A 516 7.82 23.83 9.49
N THR A 517 8.63 23.57 10.54
CA THR A 517 9.99 23.03 10.36
C THR A 517 9.99 21.59 9.84
N TYR A 518 9.03 20.77 10.27
CA TYR A 518 8.86 19.41 9.75
C TYR A 518 8.26 19.42 8.33
N ALA A 519 7.34 20.33 8.07
CA ALA A 519 6.71 20.47 6.75
C ALA A 519 7.73 20.85 5.67
N ILE A 520 8.63 21.82 5.94
CA ILE A 520 9.66 22.19 4.97
C ILE A 520 10.69 21.07 4.76
N LEU A 521 11.06 20.32 5.79
CA LEU A 521 11.96 19.19 5.65
C LEU A 521 11.32 18.05 4.84
N ALA A 522 10.02 17.81 5.02
CA ALA A 522 9.27 16.84 4.24
C ALA A 522 9.15 17.28 2.78
N SER A 523 8.79 18.55 2.52
CA SER A 523 8.70 19.06 1.13
C SER A 523 10.04 19.12 0.39
N CYS A 524 11.17 19.20 1.12
CA CYS A 524 12.51 19.06 0.55
C CYS A 524 12.94 17.59 0.35
N GLY A 525 12.17 16.60 0.79
CA GLY A 525 12.52 15.19 0.70
C GLY A 525 13.53 14.70 1.74
N ARG A 526 13.85 15.53 2.75
CA ARG A 526 14.90 15.24 3.74
C ARG A 526 14.41 14.73 5.08
N LEU A 527 13.10 14.71 5.33
CA LEU A 527 12.55 14.24 6.60
C LEU A 527 12.70 12.71 6.69
N SER A 528 13.67 12.25 7.46
CA SER A 528 13.95 10.82 7.65
C SER A 528 14.27 10.50 9.10
N ALA A 529 14.12 9.22 9.46
CA ALA A 529 14.47 8.74 10.80
C ALA A 529 15.95 9.01 11.14
N SER A 530 16.85 8.98 10.16
CA SER A 530 18.27 9.26 10.30
C SER A 530 18.55 10.74 10.56
N LEU A 531 17.91 11.67 9.83
CA LEU A 531 18.05 13.12 10.07
C LEU A 531 17.57 13.50 11.48
N LEU A 532 16.45 12.91 11.91
CA LEU A 532 15.88 13.12 13.24
C LEU A 532 16.67 12.45 14.36
N ARG A 533 17.70 11.65 14.02
CA ARG A 533 18.51 10.86 14.98
C ARG A 533 17.64 10.04 15.92
N LEU A 534 16.59 9.42 15.38
CA LEU A 534 15.72 8.57 16.17
C LEU A 534 16.53 7.37 16.68
N GLN A 535 16.31 6.99 17.95
CA GLN A 535 16.98 5.84 18.57
C GLN A 535 16.33 4.53 18.09
N LEU A 536 16.53 4.21 16.80
CA LEU A 536 15.98 3.01 16.17
C LEU A 536 16.91 2.51 15.07
N GLN A 537 16.79 1.24 14.73
CA GLN A 537 17.39 0.71 13.52
C GLN A 537 16.43 1.02 12.35
N PRO A 538 16.87 1.82 11.36
CA PRO A 538 16.03 2.11 10.19
C PRO A 538 15.77 0.82 9.39
N TYR A 539 14.56 0.69 8.87
CA TYR A 539 14.22 -0.41 7.98
C TYR A 539 15.05 -0.31 6.70
N ASN A 540 15.76 -1.41 6.37
CA ASN A 540 16.54 -1.51 5.13
C ASN A 540 15.83 -2.43 4.14
N PRO A 541 15.24 -1.91 3.05
CA PRO A 541 14.54 -2.72 2.05
C PRO A 541 15.49 -3.64 1.25
N ALA A 542 16.79 -3.33 1.19
CA ALA A 542 17.75 -4.15 0.45
C ALA A 542 17.93 -5.55 1.04
N VAL A 543 17.76 -5.70 2.36
CA VAL A 543 17.91 -7.00 3.03
C VAL A 543 16.91 -8.03 2.49
N HIS A 544 15.65 -7.64 2.35
CA HIS A 544 14.62 -8.54 1.81
C HIS A 544 14.88 -8.85 0.33
N PHE A 545 15.22 -7.86 -0.45
CA PHE A 545 15.58 -8.02 -1.86
C PHE A 545 16.70 -9.05 -2.06
N ASP A 546 17.79 -8.94 -1.29
CA ASP A 546 18.93 -9.87 -1.38
C ASP A 546 18.57 -11.31 -0.98
N GLN A 547 17.54 -11.48 -0.13
CA GLN A 547 17.04 -12.79 0.28
C GLN A 547 16.15 -13.46 -0.77
N VAL A 548 15.49 -12.68 -1.66
CA VAL A 548 14.49 -13.19 -2.60
C VAL A 548 14.95 -13.19 -4.05
N LYS A 549 15.88 -12.33 -4.47
CA LYS A 549 16.28 -12.15 -5.88
C LYS A 549 16.69 -13.43 -6.60
N ASP A 550 17.31 -14.37 -5.88
CA ASP A 550 17.79 -15.66 -6.41
C ASP A 550 16.91 -16.84 -5.98
N LYS A 551 15.78 -16.58 -5.31
CA LYS A 551 14.90 -17.61 -4.78
C LYS A 551 13.93 -18.07 -5.88
N TRP A 552 14.02 -19.35 -6.27
CA TRP A 552 13.16 -19.94 -7.31
C TRP A 552 12.25 -21.05 -6.77
N PHE A 553 12.38 -21.44 -5.50
CA PHE A 553 11.63 -22.52 -4.88
C PHE A 553 11.30 -22.22 -3.42
N GLY A 554 10.07 -22.60 -3.00
CA GLY A 554 9.62 -22.52 -1.62
C GLY A 554 8.44 -21.56 -1.43
N LEU A 555 7.53 -21.89 -0.50
CA LEU A 555 6.29 -21.15 -0.21
C LEU A 555 6.43 -20.15 0.94
N ARG A 556 7.51 -20.24 1.72
CA ARG A 556 7.69 -19.37 2.90
C ARG A 556 8.40 -18.07 2.53
N THR A 557 7.85 -16.97 3.00
CA THR A 557 8.54 -15.69 2.96
C THR A 557 9.78 -15.69 3.87
N PRO A 558 10.77 -14.83 3.66
CA PRO A 558 11.92 -14.70 4.57
C PRO A 558 11.52 -14.39 6.03
N ASP A 559 10.37 -13.73 6.22
CA ASP A 559 9.80 -13.41 7.54
C ASP A 559 9.13 -14.63 8.22
N GLY A 560 9.11 -15.81 7.58
CA GLY A 560 8.57 -17.05 8.14
C GLY A 560 7.06 -17.23 8.02
N ARG A 561 6.37 -16.41 7.24
CA ARG A 561 4.92 -16.48 6.98
C ARG A 561 4.61 -17.50 5.92
#